data_5b9f682c07b9a179effd3df8342fb7ea
#
_entry.id   5b9f682c07b9a179effd3df8342fb7ea
#
_cell.length_a   1.000
_cell.length_b   1.000
_cell.length_c   1.000
_cell.angle_alpha   90.00
_cell.angle_beta   90.00
_cell.angle_gamma   90.00
#
_symmetry.space_group_name_H-M   'P 1'
#
loop_
_entity.id
_entity.type
_entity.pdbx_description
1 polymer ?
#
loop_
_entity_poly.entity_id
_entity_poly.type
_entity_poly.pdbx_seq_one_letter_code
_entity_poly.pdbx_strand_id
1 'polypeptide(L)'
;GQNQGVQFPIARAYSQMRAAELMLTKAVALYDAGGNPGEEANLAKLLSSEASWAAAEICIQTFGGFGFAEEYDIERKFREARLYQVAPISTNLVLSYVAEHVLGLPRSY
;
A
#
# COMPACT_ATOMS: atom_id res chain seq x y z
N GLY A 1 22.99 3.25 8.74
CA GLY A 1 21.89 4.11 9.12
C GLY A 1 22.19 5.61 9.18
N GLN A 2 23.44 6.05 8.99
CA GLN A 2 23.79 7.49 9.04
C GLN A 2 23.72 8.19 7.67
N ASN A 3 23.54 7.44 6.60
CA ASN A 3 23.52 7.96 5.24
C ASN A 3 22.10 8.35 4.82
N GLN A 4 21.90 9.56 4.32
CA GLN A 4 20.62 10.06 3.84
C GLN A 4 20.03 9.21 2.69
N GLY A 5 20.87 8.60 1.86
CA GLY A 5 20.45 7.68 0.82
C GLY A 5 19.75 6.42 1.36
N VAL A 6 19.96 6.08 2.62
CA VAL A 6 19.27 5.00 3.33
C VAL A 6 18.10 5.54 4.16
N GLN A 7 18.33 6.64 4.90
CA GLN A 7 17.34 7.20 5.81
C GLN A 7 16.09 7.74 5.09
N PHE A 8 16.27 8.49 4.02
CA PHE A 8 15.16 9.17 3.35
C PHE A 8 14.19 8.21 2.67
N PRO A 9 14.61 7.18 1.94
CA PRO A 9 13.68 6.18 1.42
C PRO A 9 12.90 5.46 2.52
N ILE A 10 13.54 5.07 3.61
CA ILE A 10 12.89 4.43 4.76
C ILE A 10 11.87 5.36 5.42
N ALA A 11 12.23 6.62 5.65
CA ALA A 11 11.32 7.62 6.22
C ALA A 11 10.10 7.86 5.32
N ARG A 12 10.30 7.88 3.99
CA ARG A 12 9.21 7.99 3.01
C ARG A 12 8.28 6.78 3.08
N ALA A 13 8.81 5.56 3.08
CA ALA A 13 8.01 4.34 3.23
C ALA A 13 7.20 4.33 4.52
N TYR A 14 7.81 4.73 5.63
CA TYR A 14 7.13 4.88 6.92
C TYR A 14 5.97 5.89 6.84
N SER A 15 6.18 7.04 6.21
CA SER A 15 5.15 8.06 6.07
C SER A 15 3.96 7.57 5.24
N GLN A 16 4.20 6.83 4.16
CA GLN A 16 3.15 6.22 3.34
C GLN A 16 2.37 5.16 4.12
N MET A 17 3.05 4.32 4.89
CA MET A 17 2.42 3.33 5.76
C MET A 17 1.50 4.01 6.79
N ARG A 18 1.95 5.10 7.43
CA ARG A 18 1.14 5.85 8.41
C ARG A 18 -0.09 6.49 7.78
N ALA A 19 0.01 6.99 6.55
CA ALA A 19 -1.14 7.53 5.82
C ALA A 19 -2.17 6.43 5.51
N ALA A 20 -1.71 5.26 5.06
CA ALA A 20 -2.57 4.11 4.82
C ALA A 20 -3.27 3.62 6.09
N GLU A 21 -2.57 3.57 7.21
CA GLU A 21 -3.13 3.19 8.52
C GLU A 21 -4.23 4.16 8.99
N LEU A 22 -4.04 5.46 8.81
CA LEU A 22 -5.07 6.46 9.13
C LEU A 22 -6.33 6.27 8.28
N MET A 23 -6.18 5.97 7.00
CA MET A 23 -7.31 5.69 6.10
C MET A 23 -8.04 4.41 6.52
N LEU A 24 -7.31 3.37 6.88
CA LEU A 24 -7.90 2.13 7.42
C LEU A 24 -8.67 2.40 8.71
N THR A 25 -8.09 3.14 9.63
CA THR A 25 -8.74 3.51 10.91
C THR A 25 -10.05 4.27 10.66
N LYS A 26 -10.04 5.20 9.70
CA LYS A 26 -11.26 5.93 9.31
C LYS A 26 -12.33 4.99 8.74
N ALA A 27 -11.94 4.05 7.86
CA ALA A 27 -12.87 3.08 7.29
C ALA A 27 -13.53 2.21 8.38
N VAL A 28 -12.73 1.71 9.32
CA VAL A 28 -13.23 0.92 10.45
C VAL A 28 -14.20 1.74 11.33
N ALA A 29 -13.82 2.95 11.69
CA ALA A 29 -14.67 3.83 12.51
C ALA A 29 -16.03 4.14 11.84
N LEU A 30 -16.04 4.36 10.52
CA LEU A 30 -17.28 4.55 9.77
C LEU A 30 -18.16 3.29 9.77
N TYR A 31 -17.56 2.14 9.56
CA TYR A 31 -18.27 0.86 9.59
C TYR A 31 -18.89 0.59 10.97
N ASP A 32 -18.12 0.76 12.03
CA ASP A 32 -18.58 0.56 13.42
C ASP A 32 -19.69 1.52 13.82
N ALA A 33 -19.71 2.74 13.26
CA ALA A 33 -20.78 3.71 13.43
C ALA A 33 -22.02 3.44 12.58
N GLY A 34 -22.06 2.36 11.78
CA GLY A 34 -23.16 2.01 10.88
C GLY A 34 -23.22 2.87 9.61
N GLY A 35 -22.15 3.59 9.28
CA GLY A 35 -22.02 4.37 8.04
C GLY A 35 -21.59 3.54 6.85
N ASN A 36 -21.40 4.18 5.71
CA ASN A 36 -20.88 3.55 4.48
C ASN A 36 -19.38 3.82 4.34
N PRO A 37 -18.51 2.83 4.56
CA PRO A 37 -17.06 2.99 4.46
C PRO A 37 -16.51 2.74 3.04
N GLY A 38 -17.36 2.69 2.01
CA GLY A 38 -16.98 2.24 0.67
C GLY A 38 -15.80 3.00 0.08
N GLU A 39 -15.79 4.33 0.19
CA GLU A 39 -14.67 5.16 -0.25
C GLU A 39 -13.40 4.86 0.55
N GLU A 40 -13.48 4.96 1.87
CA GLU A 40 -12.33 4.79 2.76
C GLU A 40 -11.74 3.39 2.70
N ALA A 41 -12.57 2.36 2.58
CA ALA A 41 -12.10 0.97 2.46
C ALA A 41 -11.33 0.74 1.15
N ASN A 42 -11.82 1.27 0.04
CA ASN A 42 -11.11 1.20 -1.24
C ASN A 42 -9.80 1.99 -1.21
N LEU A 43 -9.81 3.20 -0.67
CA LEU A 43 -8.60 4.02 -0.51
C LEU A 43 -7.60 3.36 0.45
N ALA A 44 -8.05 2.77 1.56
CA ALA A 44 -7.18 2.04 2.48
C ALA A 44 -6.52 0.84 1.79
N LYS A 45 -7.28 0.07 0.98
CA LYS A 45 -6.75 -1.05 0.20
C LYS A 45 -5.68 -0.59 -0.80
N LEU A 46 -5.94 0.48 -1.54
CA LEU A 46 -5.01 1.06 -2.51
C LEU A 46 -3.71 1.49 -1.82
N LEU A 47 -3.83 2.39 -0.84
CA LEU A 47 -2.69 2.98 -0.14
C LEU A 47 -1.85 1.92 0.60
N SER A 48 -2.49 0.95 1.26
CA SER A 48 -1.77 -0.11 1.98
C SER A 48 -0.98 -1.02 1.03
N SER A 49 -1.56 -1.40 -0.11
CA SER A 49 -0.89 -2.26 -1.07
C SER A 49 0.28 -1.56 -1.76
N GLU A 50 0.14 -0.27 -2.08
CA GLU A 50 1.21 0.54 -2.67
C GLU A 50 2.32 0.82 -1.65
N ALA A 51 1.98 1.17 -0.41
CA ALA A 51 2.96 1.39 0.66
C ALA A 51 3.75 0.12 0.98
N SER A 52 3.08 -1.03 1.03
CA SER A 52 3.72 -2.33 1.26
C SER A 52 4.72 -2.67 0.14
N TRP A 53 4.33 -2.47 -1.12
CA TRP A 53 5.20 -2.68 -2.26
C TRP A 53 6.42 -1.75 -2.25
N ALA A 54 6.20 -0.45 -2.06
CA ALA A 54 7.28 0.54 -1.98
C ALA A 54 8.26 0.26 -0.82
N ALA A 55 7.75 -0.14 0.34
CA ALA A 55 8.59 -0.52 1.47
C ALA A 55 9.45 -1.75 1.17
N ALA A 56 8.87 -2.77 0.54
CA ALA A 56 9.59 -3.99 0.16
C ALA A 56 10.70 -3.70 -0.86
N GLU A 57 10.43 -2.85 -1.86
CA GLU A 57 11.42 -2.40 -2.85
C GLU A 57 12.59 -1.65 -2.17
N ILE A 58 12.28 -0.73 -1.26
CA ILE A 58 13.27 0.02 -0.49
C ILE A 58 14.12 -0.93 0.36
N CYS A 59 13.52 -1.96 0.96
CA CYS A 59 14.25 -2.96 1.72
C CYS A 59 15.23 -3.74 0.84
N ILE A 60 14.79 -4.26 -0.31
CA ILE A 60 15.71 -4.95 -1.25
C ILE A 60 16.85 -4.03 -1.65
N GLN A 61 16.57 -2.80 -2.04
CA GLN A 61 17.59 -1.82 -2.43
C GLN A 61 18.58 -1.55 -1.29
N THR A 62 18.10 -1.44 -0.06
CA THR A 62 18.92 -1.15 1.12
C THR A 62 19.84 -2.32 1.48
N PHE A 63 19.35 -3.56 1.35
CA PHE A 63 20.12 -4.78 1.61
C PHE A 63 21.06 -5.15 0.45
N GLY A 64 20.82 -4.58 -0.73
CA GLY A 64 21.60 -4.93 -1.93
C GLY A 64 21.49 -6.43 -2.25
N GLY A 65 22.62 -7.07 -2.57
CA GLY A 65 22.64 -8.51 -2.90
C GLY A 65 22.06 -9.41 -1.82
N PHE A 66 22.21 -9.05 -0.56
CA PHE A 66 21.63 -9.81 0.57
C PHE A 66 20.09 -9.76 0.59
N GLY A 67 19.46 -8.77 -0.06
CA GLY A 67 18.00 -8.71 -0.20
C GLY A 67 17.41 -9.85 -1.00
N PHE A 68 18.22 -10.56 -1.80
CA PHE A 68 17.82 -11.75 -2.57
C PHE A 68 18.14 -13.08 -1.88
N ALA A 69 18.83 -13.04 -0.74
CA ALA A 69 19.18 -14.24 0.01
C ALA A 69 17.99 -14.67 0.90
N GLU A 70 17.65 -15.96 0.87
CA GLU A 70 16.52 -16.54 1.60
C GLU A 70 16.64 -16.32 3.12
N GLU A 71 17.86 -16.28 3.63
CA GLU A 71 18.15 -16.11 5.06
C GLU A 71 17.63 -14.78 5.65
N TYR A 72 17.46 -13.76 4.83
CA TYR A 72 16.97 -12.44 5.26
C TYR A 72 15.47 -12.23 5.08
N ASP A 73 14.78 -13.17 4.41
CA ASP A 73 13.32 -13.16 4.21
C ASP A 73 12.77 -11.94 3.42
N ILE A 74 13.63 -11.05 2.95
CA ILE A 74 13.23 -9.81 2.25
C ILE A 74 12.69 -10.13 0.86
N GLU A 75 13.32 -11.05 0.13
CA GLU A 75 12.87 -11.48 -1.19
C GLU A 75 11.46 -12.07 -1.15
N ARG A 76 11.14 -12.81 -0.08
CA ARG A 76 9.79 -13.35 0.13
C ARG A 76 8.79 -12.24 0.38
N LYS A 77 9.11 -11.29 1.25
CA LYS A 77 8.26 -10.12 1.53
C LYS A 77 8.01 -9.27 0.28
N PHE A 78 9.02 -9.11 -0.56
CA PHE A 78 8.89 -8.42 -1.85
C PHE A 78 7.88 -9.12 -2.77
N ARG A 79 7.97 -10.45 -2.93
CA ARG A 79 7.01 -11.22 -3.73
C ARG A 79 5.59 -11.17 -3.15
N GLU A 80 5.45 -11.34 -1.83
CA GLU A 80 4.16 -11.28 -1.13
C GLU A 80 3.51 -9.89 -1.26
N ALA A 81 4.28 -8.82 -1.11
CA ALA A 81 3.77 -7.46 -1.22
C ALA A 81 3.15 -7.18 -2.59
N ARG A 82 3.72 -7.75 -3.66
CA ARG A 82 3.16 -7.62 -5.00
C ARG A 82 1.78 -8.25 -5.14
N LEU A 83 1.53 -9.35 -4.45
CA LEU A 83 0.23 -10.03 -4.47
C LEU A 83 -0.90 -9.08 -4.08
N TYR A 84 -0.70 -8.23 -3.08
CA TYR A 84 -1.74 -7.33 -2.59
C TYR A 84 -2.17 -6.24 -3.57
N GLN A 85 -1.41 -6.01 -4.64
CA GLN A 85 -1.82 -5.11 -5.72
C GLN A 85 -2.72 -5.79 -6.78
N VAL A 86 -2.72 -7.12 -6.83
CA VAL A 86 -3.49 -7.88 -7.82
C VAL A 86 -4.62 -8.70 -7.20
N ALA A 87 -4.56 -9.01 -5.90
CA ALA A 87 -5.53 -9.86 -5.21
C ALA A 87 -5.93 -9.28 -3.83
N PRO A 88 -7.15 -9.61 -3.33
CA PRO A 88 -8.27 -10.23 -4.05
C PRO A 88 -8.93 -9.26 -5.04
N ILE A 89 -8.75 -7.95 -4.83
CA ILE A 89 -9.25 -6.87 -5.70
C ILE A 89 -8.03 -6.11 -6.23
N SER A 90 -7.91 -6.04 -7.56
CA SER A 90 -6.78 -5.36 -8.19
C SER A 90 -6.80 -3.85 -7.97
N THR A 91 -5.63 -3.23 -8.01
CA THR A 91 -5.48 -1.77 -7.98
C THR A 91 -6.34 -1.08 -9.05
N ASN A 92 -6.44 -1.67 -10.25
CA ASN A 92 -7.25 -1.11 -11.33
C ASN A 92 -8.74 -1.05 -10.98
N LEU A 93 -9.28 -2.10 -10.34
CA LEU A 93 -10.67 -2.10 -9.90
C LEU A 93 -10.93 -1.09 -8.80
N VAL A 94 -9.99 -0.92 -7.87
CA VAL A 94 -10.08 0.11 -6.84
C VAL A 94 -10.08 1.51 -7.45
N LEU A 95 -9.18 1.77 -8.39
CA LEU A 95 -9.11 3.05 -9.10
C LEU A 95 -10.38 3.33 -9.92
N SER A 96 -10.95 2.31 -10.58
CA SER A 96 -12.23 2.43 -11.28
C SER A 96 -13.36 2.80 -10.31
N TYR A 97 -13.42 2.17 -9.14
CA TYR A 97 -14.40 2.51 -8.11
C TYR A 97 -14.27 3.98 -7.67
N VAL A 98 -13.06 4.42 -7.36
CA VAL A 98 -12.80 5.81 -6.94
C VAL A 98 -13.18 6.79 -8.06
N ALA A 99 -12.80 6.51 -9.29
CA ALA A 99 -13.10 7.36 -10.42
C ALA A 99 -14.62 7.52 -10.63
N GLU A 100 -15.35 6.40 -10.63
CA GLU A 100 -16.78 6.37 -10.94
C GLU A 100 -17.65 6.83 -9.75
N HIS A 101 -17.40 6.28 -8.56
CA HIS A 101 -18.31 6.46 -7.42
C HIS A 101 -17.93 7.58 -6.48
N VAL A 102 -16.65 8.00 -6.45
CA VAL A 102 -16.19 9.09 -5.59
C VAL A 102 -16.04 10.37 -6.39
N LEU A 103 -15.40 10.33 -7.56
CA LEU A 103 -15.14 11.50 -8.38
C LEU A 103 -16.24 11.80 -9.41
N GLY A 104 -17.20 10.90 -9.60
CA GLY A 104 -18.30 11.06 -10.55
C GLY A 104 -17.87 11.05 -12.02
N LEU A 105 -16.73 10.44 -12.32
CA LEU A 105 -16.25 10.31 -13.70
C LEU A 105 -17.05 9.24 -14.45
N PRO A 106 -17.17 9.35 -15.80
CA PRO A 106 -17.85 8.34 -16.57
C PRO A 106 -17.11 6.99 -16.47
N ARG A 107 -17.90 5.92 -16.43
CA ARG A 107 -17.37 4.55 -16.40
C ARG A 107 -16.49 4.29 -17.62
N SER A 108 -15.29 3.77 -17.36
CA SER A 108 -14.42 3.26 -18.41
C SER A 108 -14.62 1.76 -18.62
N TYR A 109 -14.46 1.31 -19.86
CA TYR A 109 -14.60 -0.10 -20.23
C TYR A 109 -13.24 -0.78 -20.38
#